data_0337af12fd32b6f998d624313b90c596
#
_entry.id   0337af12fd32b6f998d624313b90c596
#
_cell.length_a   1.000
_cell.length_b   1.000
_cell.length_c   1.000
_cell.angle_alpha   90.00
_cell.angle_beta   90.00
_cell.angle_gamma   90.00
#
_symmetry.space_group_name_H-M   'P 1'
#
loop_
_entity.id
_entity.type
_entity.pdbx_description
1 polymer ?
#
loop_
_entity_poly.entity_id
_entity_poly.type
_entity_poly.pdbx_seq_one_letter_code
_entity_poly.pdbx_strand_id
1 'polypeptide(L)'
;MSLHIQIHHLATPKSVLLRDVQLAIPKGVIHTVMGDSGSGKSSLLGAVAGTLTNDLQFSGQISLDGRDLTHLPTEQRHVGLLFQDDLLFAHMNVQENLLFAVPPGPKANRLALVAQALADAELQGFALANPATLSGGQRARVALMRALLAQPQALLLDEPFAKLDTDLRARLRDFVFATVRNRAIPVLMVTHDAADMADTRHFTRLSAPPA
;
A
#
# COMPACT_ATOMS: atom_id res chain seq x y z
N MET A 1 -12.54 3.68 12.15
CA MET A 1 -12.41 2.89 10.91
C MET A 1 -11.71 1.59 11.21
N SER A 2 -12.13 0.50 10.62
CA SER A 2 -11.45 -0.80 10.69
C SER A 2 -11.59 -1.50 9.34
N LEU A 3 -10.52 -2.16 8.90
CA LEU A 3 -10.53 -2.98 7.69
C LEU A 3 -10.70 -4.45 8.12
N HIS A 4 -11.76 -5.09 7.67
CA HIS A 4 -12.01 -6.51 7.89
C HIS A 4 -11.87 -7.26 6.58
N ILE A 5 -11.10 -8.34 6.63
CA ILE A 5 -10.81 -9.19 5.47
C ILE A 5 -11.13 -10.62 5.89
N GLN A 6 -12.06 -11.25 5.19
CA GLN A 6 -12.39 -12.66 5.34
C GLN A 6 -12.32 -13.30 3.96
N ILE A 7 -11.32 -14.14 3.74
CA ILE A 7 -11.15 -14.88 2.50
C ILE A 7 -11.30 -16.36 2.81
N HIS A 8 -12.38 -16.96 2.35
CA HIS A 8 -12.59 -18.40 2.45
C HIS A 8 -11.74 -19.13 1.41
N HIS A 9 -11.69 -18.57 0.20
CA HIS A 9 -10.98 -19.17 -0.92
C HIS A 9 -10.57 -18.12 -1.95
N LEU A 10 -9.31 -18.18 -2.37
CA LEU A 10 -8.78 -17.46 -3.53
C LEU A 10 -7.89 -18.41 -4.31
N ALA A 11 -8.21 -18.66 -5.57
CA ALA A 11 -7.52 -19.63 -6.40
C ALA A 11 -7.41 -19.19 -7.86
N THR A 12 -6.38 -19.69 -8.51
CA THR A 12 -6.32 -19.80 -9.97
C THR A 12 -7.03 -21.09 -10.40
N PRO A 13 -7.28 -21.32 -11.71
CA PRO A 13 -7.76 -22.61 -12.20
C PRO A 13 -6.84 -23.81 -11.87
N LYS A 14 -5.58 -23.56 -11.51
CA LYS A 14 -4.56 -24.59 -11.29
C LYS A 14 -4.14 -24.77 -9.84
N SER A 15 -4.33 -23.77 -8.99
CA SER A 15 -3.83 -23.78 -7.61
C SER A 15 -4.60 -22.87 -6.68
N VAL A 16 -4.72 -23.28 -5.43
CA VAL A 16 -5.22 -22.41 -4.34
C VAL A 16 -4.09 -21.45 -3.98
N LEU A 17 -4.41 -20.15 -3.85
CA LEU A 17 -3.49 -19.11 -3.42
C LEU A 17 -3.67 -18.78 -1.93
N LEU A 18 -4.93 -18.66 -1.49
CA LEU A 18 -5.26 -18.36 -0.10
C LEU A 18 -6.49 -19.19 0.32
N ARG A 19 -6.47 -19.64 1.58
CA ARG A 19 -7.60 -20.31 2.22
C ARG A 19 -7.74 -19.86 3.66
N ASP A 20 -8.96 -19.60 4.09
CA ASP A 20 -9.34 -19.30 5.48
C ASP A 20 -8.51 -18.19 6.13
N VAL A 21 -8.29 -17.08 5.39
CA VAL A 21 -7.59 -15.89 5.91
C VAL A 21 -8.60 -14.96 6.56
N GLN A 22 -8.38 -14.62 7.84
CA GLN A 22 -9.20 -13.66 8.59
C GLN A 22 -8.29 -12.61 9.22
N LEU A 23 -8.52 -11.34 8.87
CA LEU A 23 -7.79 -10.21 9.43
C LEU A 23 -8.78 -9.12 9.85
N ALA A 24 -8.55 -8.56 11.03
CA ALA A 24 -9.25 -7.37 11.52
C ALA A 24 -8.19 -6.32 11.87
N ILE A 25 -8.14 -5.24 11.11
CA ILE A 25 -7.12 -4.20 11.21
C ILE A 25 -7.77 -2.92 11.73
N PRO A 26 -7.56 -2.56 13.01
CA PRO A 26 -8.12 -1.35 13.59
C PRO A 26 -7.50 -0.07 13.00
N LYS A 27 -8.12 1.07 13.30
CA LYS A 27 -7.59 2.41 13.02
C LYS A 27 -6.15 2.58 13.54
N GLY A 28 -5.30 3.18 12.73
CA GLY A 28 -3.92 3.51 13.11
C GLY A 28 -3.01 2.31 13.31
N VAL A 29 -3.50 1.11 13.01
CA VAL A 29 -2.74 -0.14 13.12
C VAL A 29 -2.19 -0.51 11.74
N ILE A 30 -0.93 -0.95 11.76
CA ILE A 30 -0.28 -1.59 10.61
C ILE A 30 -0.25 -3.08 10.90
N HIS A 31 -1.04 -3.86 10.16
CA HIS A 31 -0.99 -5.31 10.21
C HIS A 31 0.00 -5.81 9.16
N THR A 32 1.04 -6.49 9.63
CA THR A 32 2.10 -7.02 8.75
C THR A 32 1.79 -8.47 8.37
N VAL A 33 1.81 -8.75 7.08
CA VAL A 33 1.69 -10.10 6.55
C VAL A 33 3.03 -10.50 5.93
N MET A 34 3.57 -11.61 6.41
CA MET A 34 4.80 -12.20 5.87
C MET A 34 4.53 -13.56 5.26
N GLY A 35 5.42 -14.02 4.41
CA GLY A 35 5.38 -15.35 3.81
C GLY A 35 6.40 -15.44 2.66
N ASP A 36 6.66 -16.66 2.23
CA ASP A 36 7.59 -16.92 1.15
C ASP A 36 7.09 -16.36 -0.19
N SER A 37 7.97 -16.29 -1.19
CA SER A 37 7.54 -15.95 -2.55
C SER A 37 6.48 -16.93 -3.02
N GLY A 38 5.40 -16.43 -3.63
CA GLY A 38 4.28 -17.28 -4.08
C GLY A 38 3.26 -17.65 -3.00
N SER A 39 3.39 -17.20 -1.74
CA SER A 39 2.42 -17.50 -0.66
C SER A 39 1.09 -16.71 -0.77
N GLY A 40 0.85 -15.99 -1.86
CA GLY A 40 -0.41 -15.27 -2.07
C GLY A 40 -0.48 -13.85 -1.51
N LYS A 41 0.64 -13.27 -1.02
CA LYS A 41 0.67 -11.91 -0.43
C LYS A 41 0.11 -10.83 -1.37
N SER A 42 0.62 -10.76 -2.60
CA SER A 42 0.14 -9.77 -3.58
C SER A 42 -1.30 -10.06 -4.01
N SER A 43 -1.71 -11.33 -4.04
CA SER A 43 -3.11 -11.71 -4.30
C SER A 43 -4.05 -11.29 -3.16
N LEU A 44 -3.58 -11.33 -1.91
CA LEU A 44 -4.30 -10.78 -0.76
C LEU A 44 -4.51 -9.26 -0.93
N LEU A 45 -3.44 -8.52 -1.26
CA LEU A 45 -3.55 -7.08 -1.52
C LEU A 45 -4.49 -6.80 -2.70
N GLY A 46 -4.38 -7.58 -3.79
CA GLY A 46 -5.25 -7.47 -4.96
C GLY A 46 -6.73 -7.70 -4.64
N ALA A 47 -7.04 -8.67 -3.77
CA ALA A 47 -8.39 -8.90 -3.30
C ALA A 47 -8.96 -7.67 -2.58
N VAL A 48 -8.18 -7.08 -1.67
CA VAL A 48 -8.60 -5.89 -0.91
C VAL A 48 -8.70 -4.65 -1.80
N ALA A 49 -7.77 -4.46 -2.73
CA ALA A 49 -7.76 -3.34 -3.66
C ALA A 49 -8.86 -3.43 -4.74
N GLY A 50 -9.36 -4.63 -5.03
CA GLY A 50 -10.27 -4.88 -6.15
C GLY A 50 -9.56 -4.96 -7.50
N THR A 51 -8.31 -5.40 -7.50
CA THR A 51 -7.47 -5.51 -8.72
C THR A 51 -7.22 -6.97 -9.13
N LEU A 52 -7.99 -7.91 -8.60
CA LEU A 52 -7.91 -9.30 -9.03
C LEU A 52 -8.27 -9.44 -10.50
N THR A 53 -7.55 -10.28 -11.20
CA THR A 53 -7.84 -10.62 -12.60
C THR A 53 -9.02 -11.59 -12.69
N ASN A 54 -9.71 -11.61 -13.82
CA ASN A 54 -10.94 -12.40 -14.01
C ASN A 54 -10.74 -13.92 -13.99
N ASP A 55 -9.51 -14.39 -14.07
CA ASP A 55 -9.15 -15.80 -13.96
C ASP A 55 -9.04 -16.28 -12.50
N LEU A 56 -9.09 -15.36 -11.53
CA LEU A 56 -9.06 -15.69 -10.11
C LEU A 56 -10.47 -15.91 -9.55
N GLN A 57 -10.66 -17.05 -8.90
CA GLN A 57 -11.87 -17.38 -8.16
C GLN A 57 -11.73 -16.86 -6.73
N PHE A 58 -12.60 -15.94 -6.34
CA PHE A 58 -12.62 -15.35 -5.00
C PHE A 58 -13.94 -15.69 -4.29
N SER A 59 -13.82 -16.14 -3.05
CA SER A 59 -14.92 -16.31 -2.11
C SER A 59 -14.54 -15.72 -0.76
N GLY A 60 -15.31 -14.77 -0.28
CA GLY A 60 -15.04 -14.09 0.97
C GLY A 60 -15.78 -12.77 1.08
N GLN A 61 -15.45 -11.99 2.12
CA GLN A 61 -15.98 -10.66 2.34
C GLN A 61 -14.87 -9.69 2.76
N ILE A 62 -14.91 -8.49 2.21
CA ILE A 62 -14.00 -7.41 2.55
C ILE A 62 -14.84 -6.19 2.92
N SER A 63 -14.61 -5.63 4.10
CA SER A 63 -15.34 -4.44 4.53
C SER A 63 -14.42 -3.41 5.17
N LEU A 64 -14.74 -2.14 4.97
CA LEU A 64 -14.06 -1.01 5.56
C LEU A 64 -15.08 -0.15 6.30
N ASP A 65 -14.95 -0.05 7.61
CA ASP A 65 -15.85 0.70 8.49
C ASP A 65 -17.33 0.26 8.39
N GLY A 66 -17.57 -1.05 8.22
CA GLY A 66 -18.89 -1.63 8.04
C GLY A 66 -19.42 -1.55 6.61
N ARG A 67 -18.75 -0.82 5.72
CA ARG A 67 -19.10 -0.78 4.29
C ARG A 67 -18.50 -2.00 3.58
N ASP A 68 -19.35 -2.78 2.93
CA ASP A 68 -18.88 -3.90 2.11
C ASP A 68 -18.18 -3.37 0.84
N LEU A 69 -16.93 -3.82 0.64
CA LEU A 69 -16.11 -3.49 -0.51
C LEU A 69 -16.02 -4.65 -1.52
N THR A 70 -16.55 -5.82 -1.18
CA THR A 70 -16.26 -7.08 -1.89
C THR A 70 -16.48 -6.98 -3.40
N HIS A 71 -17.59 -6.38 -3.82
CA HIS A 71 -17.97 -6.25 -5.22
C HIS A 71 -17.83 -4.83 -5.78
N LEU A 72 -17.28 -3.90 -5.00
CA LEU A 72 -17.07 -2.55 -5.47
C LEU A 72 -15.87 -2.50 -6.43
N PRO A 73 -15.94 -1.71 -7.50
CA PRO A 73 -14.79 -1.44 -8.35
C PRO A 73 -13.72 -0.65 -7.55
N THR A 74 -12.47 -0.76 -7.99
CA THR A 74 -11.28 -0.23 -7.28
C THR A 74 -11.43 1.24 -6.88
N GLU A 75 -11.90 2.09 -7.80
CA GLU A 75 -12.06 3.53 -7.59
C GLU A 75 -13.09 3.90 -6.53
N GLN A 76 -14.02 3.00 -6.22
CA GLN A 76 -15.03 3.22 -5.18
C GLN A 76 -14.63 2.69 -3.81
N ARG A 77 -13.53 1.93 -3.71
CA ARG A 77 -13.08 1.34 -2.43
C ARG A 77 -12.42 2.35 -1.50
N HIS A 78 -11.89 3.44 -2.04
CA HIS A 78 -11.08 4.44 -1.31
C HIS A 78 -9.89 3.83 -0.57
N VAL A 79 -9.32 2.77 -1.12
CA VAL A 79 -8.15 2.04 -0.60
C VAL A 79 -6.94 2.45 -1.44
N GLY A 80 -5.92 3.01 -0.78
CA GLY A 80 -4.64 3.30 -1.43
C GLY A 80 -3.83 2.02 -1.58
N LEU A 81 -3.14 1.86 -2.70
CA LEU A 81 -2.25 0.73 -2.93
C LEU A 81 -0.88 1.23 -3.43
N LEU A 82 0.16 0.84 -2.72
CA LEU A 82 1.54 0.92 -3.19
C LEU A 82 1.94 -0.46 -3.70
N PHE A 83 2.23 -0.54 -4.99
CA PHE A 83 2.75 -1.76 -5.64
C PHE A 83 4.25 -1.89 -5.40
N GLN A 84 4.77 -3.10 -5.54
CA GLN A 84 6.21 -3.38 -5.53
C GLN A 84 6.97 -2.61 -6.63
N ASP A 85 6.33 -2.39 -7.79
CA ASP A 85 6.79 -1.48 -8.82
C ASP A 85 6.26 -0.07 -8.58
N ASP A 86 7.11 0.93 -8.83
CA ASP A 86 6.82 2.32 -8.46
C ASP A 86 5.66 2.93 -9.26
N LEU A 87 5.39 2.42 -10.48
CA LEU A 87 4.30 2.81 -11.39
C LEU A 87 4.12 4.33 -11.53
N LEU A 88 5.23 5.07 -11.61
CA LEU A 88 5.20 6.51 -11.84
C LEU A 88 4.84 6.81 -13.29
N PHE A 89 4.07 7.88 -13.50
CA PHE A 89 3.73 8.35 -14.84
C PHE A 89 4.97 8.94 -15.50
N ALA A 90 5.50 8.27 -16.53
CA ALA A 90 6.75 8.65 -17.19
C ALA A 90 6.69 9.99 -17.94
N HIS A 91 5.50 10.42 -18.34
CA HIS A 91 5.24 11.70 -19.03
C HIS A 91 5.04 12.88 -18.08
N MET A 92 5.04 12.65 -16.78
CA MET A 92 4.90 13.66 -15.72
C MET A 92 6.20 13.76 -14.94
N ASN A 93 6.58 14.97 -14.52
CA ASN A 93 7.65 15.15 -13.54
C ASN A 93 7.22 14.67 -12.14
N VAL A 94 8.14 14.71 -11.17
CA VAL A 94 7.87 14.24 -9.80
C VAL A 94 6.73 15.02 -9.14
N GLN A 95 6.75 16.36 -9.24
CA GLN A 95 5.69 17.20 -8.67
C GLN A 95 4.33 16.90 -9.29
N GLU A 96 4.27 16.69 -10.60
CA GLU A 96 3.03 16.35 -11.31
C GLU A 96 2.50 14.96 -10.88
N ASN A 97 3.38 13.97 -10.75
CA ASN A 97 3.03 12.66 -10.22
C ASN A 97 2.41 12.74 -8.82
N LEU A 98 2.97 13.57 -7.94
CA LEU A 98 2.44 13.78 -6.59
C LEU A 98 1.13 14.58 -6.63
N LEU A 99 1.09 15.66 -7.43
CA LEU A 99 -0.08 16.53 -7.55
C LEU A 99 -1.29 15.79 -8.12
N PHE A 100 -1.08 14.80 -8.98
CA PHE A 100 -2.13 13.94 -9.52
C PHE A 100 -2.94 13.25 -8.40
N ALA A 101 -2.28 12.85 -7.32
CA ALA A 101 -2.92 12.15 -6.20
C ALA A 101 -3.60 13.09 -5.19
N VAL A 102 -3.21 14.36 -5.15
CA VAL A 102 -3.80 15.30 -4.19
C VAL A 102 -5.26 15.59 -4.55
N PRO A 103 -6.21 15.45 -3.61
CA PRO A 103 -7.62 15.75 -3.86
C PRO A 103 -7.86 17.14 -4.45
N PRO A 104 -8.97 17.36 -5.16
CA PRO A 104 -9.33 18.66 -5.71
C PRO A 104 -9.37 19.76 -4.62
N GLY A 105 -8.92 20.97 -4.97
CA GLY A 105 -8.87 22.10 -4.06
C GLY A 105 -8.04 23.26 -4.61
N PRO A 106 -7.85 24.33 -3.82
CA PRO A 106 -7.06 25.49 -4.23
C PRO A 106 -5.64 25.09 -4.63
N LYS A 107 -5.15 25.56 -5.76
CA LYS A 107 -3.85 25.20 -6.33
C LYS A 107 -2.69 25.43 -5.35
N ALA A 108 -2.72 26.55 -4.64
CA ALA A 108 -1.68 26.86 -3.65
C ALA A 108 -1.59 25.82 -2.53
N ASN A 109 -2.74 25.38 -1.99
CA ASN A 109 -2.78 24.37 -0.93
C ASN A 109 -2.29 23.00 -1.44
N ARG A 110 -2.70 22.62 -2.63
CA ARG A 110 -2.26 21.37 -3.26
C ARG A 110 -0.74 21.35 -3.49
N LEU A 111 -0.17 22.47 -3.96
CA LEU A 111 1.28 22.61 -4.13
C LEU A 111 2.02 22.59 -2.79
N ALA A 112 1.47 23.20 -1.74
CA ALA A 112 2.05 23.14 -0.40
C ALA A 112 2.10 21.71 0.15
N LEU A 113 1.03 20.90 -0.04
CA LEU A 113 1.02 19.49 0.33
C LEU A 113 2.09 18.68 -0.42
N VAL A 114 2.28 18.94 -1.70
CA VAL A 114 3.33 18.29 -2.50
C VAL A 114 4.73 18.71 -2.04
N ALA A 115 4.95 20.00 -1.75
CA ALA A 115 6.23 20.47 -1.24
C ALA A 115 6.58 19.83 0.12
N GLN A 116 5.59 19.70 1.01
CA GLN A 116 5.77 19.02 2.29
C GLN A 116 6.08 17.52 2.09
N ALA A 117 5.35 16.84 1.21
CA ALA A 117 5.62 15.43 0.91
C ALA A 117 7.03 15.19 0.33
N LEU A 118 7.53 16.13 -0.50
CA LEU A 118 8.91 16.08 -0.99
C LEU A 118 9.92 16.29 0.11
N ALA A 119 9.63 17.17 1.07
CA ALA A 119 10.48 17.39 2.23
C ALA A 119 10.53 16.13 3.13
N ASP A 120 9.38 15.57 3.45
CA ASP A 120 9.25 14.35 4.27
C ASP A 120 9.96 13.14 3.64
N ALA A 121 9.99 13.10 2.30
CA ALA A 121 10.68 12.05 1.54
C ALA A 121 12.17 12.36 1.27
N GLU A 122 12.73 13.47 1.77
CA GLU A 122 14.10 13.93 1.47
C GLU A 122 14.36 14.09 -0.06
N LEU A 123 13.38 14.69 -0.76
CA LEU A 123 13.40 14.88 -2.23
C LEU A 123 13.15 16.34 -2.65
N GLN A 124 13.49 17.34 -1.80
CA GLN A 124 13.16 18.75 -2.03
C GLN A 124 13.70 19.30 -3.37
N GLY A 125 14.85 18.82 -3.83
CA GLY A 125 15.44 19.26 -5.10
C GLY A 125 14.90 18.55 -6.36
N PHE A 126 13.99 17.59 -6.23
CA PHE A 126 13.59 16.71 -7.32
C PHE A 126 12.20 17.02 -7.90
N ALA A 127 11.56 18.11 -7.51
CA ALA A 127 10.19 18.45 -7.94
C ALA A 127 10.01 18.40 -9.47
N LEU A 128 10.94 18.96 -10.23
CA LEU A 128 10.90 19.01 -11.69
C LEU A 128 11.66 17.86 -12.38
N ALA A 129 12.19 16.90 -11.62
CA ALA A 129 12.94 15.79 -12.18
C ALA A 129 12.01 14.84 -12.97
N ASN A 130 12.54 14.26 -14.05
CA ASN A 130 11.87 13.18 -14.74
C ASN A 130 12.00 11.89 -13.91
N PRO A 131 10.91 11.12 -13.68
CA PRO A 131 10.97 9.86 -12.95
C PRO A 131 12.02 8.86 -13.46
N ALA A 132 12.30 8.85 -14.75
CA ALA A 132 13.30 7.98 -15.36
C ALA A 132 14.75 8.30 -14.90
N THR A 133 15.02 9.52 -14.43
CA THR A 133 16.35 9.96 -13.96
C THR A 133 16.56 9.68 -12.47
N LEU A 134 15.54 9.24 -11.76
CA LEU A 134 15.61 8.93 -10.33
C LEU A 134 16.24 7.56 -10.08
N SER A 135 16.93 7.41 -8.95
CA SER A 135 17.31 6.09 -8.45
C SER A 135 16.08 5.26 -8.08
N GLY A 136 16.23 3.93 -7.94
CA GLY A 136 15.14 3.05 -7.50
C GLY A 136 14.53 3.46 -6.15
N GLY A 137 15.38 3.81 -5.17
CA GLY A 137 14.93 4.30 -3.87
C GLY A 137 14.23 5.67 -3.93
N GLN A 138 14.66 6.57 -4.82
CA GLN A 138 13.97 7.84 -5.04
C GLN A 138 12.57 7.63 -5.65
N ARG A 139 12.46 6.75 -6.66
CA ARG A 139 11.15 6.40 -7.24
C ARG A 139 10.22 5.77 -6.21
N ALA A 140 10.71 4.83 -5.40
CA ALA A 140 9.90 4.18 -4.35
C ALA A 140 9.34 5.21 -3.35
N ARG A 141 10.15 6.21 -2.95
CA ARG A 141 9.71 7.30 -2.06
C ARG A 141 8.64 8.18 -2.71
N VAL A 142 8.80 8.54 -3.98
CA VAL A 142 7.76 9.30 -4.72
C VAL A 142 6.45 8.51 -4.78
N ALA A 143 6.52 7.21 -5.10
CA ALA A 143 5.34 6.35 -5.17
C ALA A 143 4.62 6.24 -3.82
N LEU A 144 5.37 6.10 -2.72
CA LEU A 144 4.83 6.07 -1.36
C LEU A 144 4.15 7.41 -1.00
N MET A 145 4.80 8.54 -1.26
CA MET A 145 4.20 9.86 -1.02
C MET A 145 2.94 10.07 -1.86
N ARG A 146 2.93 9.61 -3.10
CA ARG A 146 1.74 9.65 -3.95
C ARG A 146 0.58 8.87 -3.34
N ALA A 147 0.82 7.66 -2.82
CA ALA A 147 -0.20 6.87 -2.15
C ALA A 147 -0.76 7.56 -0.88
N LEU A 148 0.10 8.21 -0.10
CA LEU A 148 -0.30 8.96 1.10
C LEU A 148 -1.07 10.26 0.76
N LEU A 149 -0.68 10.97 -0.30
CA LEU A 149 -1.32 12.21 -0.74
C LEU A 149 -2.75 12.00 -1.26
N ALA A 150 -3.08 10.81 -1.73
CA ALA A 150 -4.43 10.44 -2.14
C ALA A 150 -5.44 10.40 -0.98
N GLN A 151 -4.98 10.56 0.27
CA GLN A 151 -5.79 10.53 1.50
C GLN A 151 -6.72 9.31 1.59
N PRO A 152 -6.19 8.09 1.41
CA PRO A 152 -7.01 6.89 1.41
C PRO A 152 -7.62 6.64 2.80
N GLN A 153 -8.74 5.90 2.82
CA GLN A 153 -9.38 5.43 4.06
C GLN A 153 -8.75 4.15 4.62
N ALA A 154 -8.04 3.40 3.79
CA ALA A 154 -7.15 2.30 4.16
C ALA A 154 -5.96 2.28 3.21
N LEU A 155 -4.81 1.75 3.64
CA LEU A 155 -3.61 1.71 2.81
C LEU A 155 -3.06 0.28 2.74
N LEU A 156 -2.70 -0.12 1.53
CA LEU A 156 -2.07 -1.39 1.23
C LEU A 156 -0.63 -1.12 0.76
N LEU A 157 0.33 -1.81 1.34
CA LEU A 157 1.75 -1.63 1.05
C LEU A 157 2.37 -2.97 0.62
N ASP A 158 2.83 -3.05 -0.62
CA ASP A 158 3.54 -4.22 -1.16
C ASP A 158 5.05 -3.95 -1.12
N GLU A 159 5.73 -4.55 -0.17
CA GLU A 159 7.18 -4.43 0.07
C GLU A 159 7.70 -2.96 0.02
N PRO A 160 7.13 -2.03 0.81
CA PRO A 160 7.31 -0.60 0.62
C PRO A 160 8.74 -0.10 0.83
N PHE A 161 9.59 -0.89 1.48
CA PHE A 161 10.95 -0.48 1.86
C PHE A 161 12.05 -1.33 1.22
N ALA A 162 11.70 -2.31 0.37
CA ALA A 162 12.66 -3.29 -0.18
C ALA A 162 13.77 -2.68 -1.04
N LYS A 163 13.51 -1.51 -1.67
CA LYS A 163 14.46 -0.84 -2.59
C LYS A 163 15.30 0.26 -1.91
N LEU A 164 15.26 0.35 -0.57
CA LEU A 164 15.92 1.41 0.20
C LEU A 164 17.17 0.89 0.90
N ASP A 165 18.16 1.76 1.03
CA ASP A 165 19.31 1.52 1.92
C ASP A 165 18.86 1.51 3.40
N THR A 166 19.69 0.93 4.27
CA THR A 166 19.34 0.64 5.67
C THR A 166 18.92 1.89 6.45
N ASP A 167 19.68 2.99 6.33
CA ASP A 167 19.45 4.20 7.12
C ASP A 167 18.19 4.94 6.66
N LEU A 168 18.02 5.05 5.35
CA LEU A 168 16.86 5.67 4.75
C LEU A 168 15.59 4.84 5.00
N ARG A 169 15.72 3.51 4.93
CA ARG A 169 14.62 2.57 5.23
C ARG A 169 14.09 2.80 6.64
N ALA A 170 14.96 2.90 7.65
CA ALA A 170 14.55 3.14 9.03
C ALA A 170 13.77 4.46 9.16
N ARG A 171 14.32 5.57 8.63
CA ARG A 171 13.66 6.89 8.70
C ARG A 171 12.30 6.91 7.99
N LEU A 172 12.24 6.36 6.77
CA LEU A 172 11.00 6.36 6.00
C LEU A 172 9.94 5.44 6.61
N ARG A 173 10.35 4.29 7.15
CA ARG A 173 9.46 3.40 7.91
C ARG A 173 8.85 4.13 9.11
N ASP A 174 9.67 4.79 9.92
CA ASP A 174 9.22 5.51 11.10
C ASP A 174 8.27 6.67 10.73
N PHE A 175 8.56 7.39 9.65
CA PHE A 175 7.67 8.41 9.09
C PHE A 175 6.31 7.82 8.66
N VAL A 176 6.31 6.71 7.93
CA VAL A 176 5.07 6.04 7.49
C VAL A 176 4.26 5.59 8.70
N PHE A 177 4.90 4.95 9.69
CA PHE A 177 4.23 4.47 10.88
C PHE A 177 3.65 5.60 11.72
N ALA A 178 4.36 6.73 11.86
CA ALA A 178 3.84 7.92 12.51
C ALA A 178 2.64 8.50 11.73
N THR A 179 2.75 8.60 10.41
CA THR A 179 1.68 9.10 9.54
C THR A 179 0.40 8.27 9.64
N VAL A 180 0.54 6.95 9.62
CA VAL A 180 -0.59 5.99 9.76
C VAL A 180 -1.29 6.18 11.11
N ARG A 181 -0.52 6.26 12.19
CA ARG A 181 -1.08 6.50 13.53
C ARG A 181 -1.81 7.85 13.62
N ASN A 182 -1.18 8.91 13.12
CA ASN A 182 -1.75 10.28 13.17
C ASN A 182 -3.02 10.41 12.33
N ARG A 183 -3.08 9.75 11.16
CA ARG A 183 -4.28 9.74 10.30
C ARG A 183 -5.33 8.73 10.75
N ALA A 184 -5.01 7.87 11.70
CA ALA A 184 -5.87 6.82 12.20
C ALA A 184 -6.49 5.95 11.07
N ILE A 185 -5.70 5.56 10.06
CA ILE A 185 -6.12 4.67 8.97
C ILE A 185 -5.62 3.25 9.22
N PRO A 186 -6.39 2.19 8.89
CA PRO A 186 -5.90 0.82 8.89
C PRO A 186 -4.93 0.59 7.73
N VAL A 187 -3.85 -0.15 7.98
CA VAL A 187 -2.86 -0.49 6.96
C VAL A 187 -2.59 -1.99 6.94
N LEU A 188 -2.66 -2.58 5.76
CA LEU A 188 -2.17 -3.93 5.49
C LEU A 188 -0.83 -3.81 4.75
N MET A 189 0.23 -4.27 5.36
CA MET A 189 1.57 -4.26 4.78
C MET A 189 2.03 -5.70 4.54
N VAL A 190 2.53 -5.99 3.36
CA VAL A 190 3.21 -7.24 3.08
C VAL A 190 4.71 -6.98 2.94
N THR A 191 5.52 -7.86 3.54
CA THR A 191 6.98 -7.83 3.46
C THR A 191 7.54 -9.22 3.70
N HIS A 192 8.75 -9.45 3.24
CA HIS A 192 9.53 -10.63 3.59
C HIS A 192 10.59 -10.36 4.67
N ASP A 193 10.78 -9.08 5.04
CA ASP A 193 11.78 -8.66 6.02
C ASP A 193 11.15 -8.37 7.39
N ALA A 194 11.60 -9.11 8.40
CA ALA A 194 11.12 -8.93 9.78
C ALA A 194 11.47 -7.54 10.37
N ALA A 195 12.50 -6.85 9.84
CA ALA A 195 12.86 -5.52 10.28
C ALA A 195 11.80 -4.45 9.92
N ASP A 196 10.90 -4.74 8.98
CA ASP A 196 9.80 -3.83 8.60
C ASP A 196 8.56 -3.99 9.48
N MET A 197 8.53 -5.01 10.33
CA MET A 197 7.36 -5.27 11.17
C MET A 197 7.09 -4.10 12.12
N ALA A 198 5.87 -3.56 12.06
CA ALA A 198 5.47 -2.44 12.90
C ALA A 198 5.15 -2.84 14.34
N ASP A 199 4.53 -4.01 14.53
CA ASP A 199 4.11 -4.54 15.82
C ASP A 199 3.95 -6.07 15.72
N THR A 200 4.58 -6.80 16.61
CA THR A 200 4.49 -8.26 16.67
C THR A 200 3.10 -8.80 17.04
N ARG A 201 2.23 -7.96 17.64
CA ARG A 201 0.84 -8.32 17.95
C ARG A 201 -0.07 -8.27 16.73
N HIS A 202 0.30 -7.52 15.71
CA HIS A 202 -0.44 -7.34 14.47
C HIS A 202 0.35 -7.95 13.30
N PHE A 203 0.49 -9.26 13.37
CA PHE A 203 1.28 -10.04 12.42
C PHE A 203 0.57 -11.32 12.01
N THR A 204 0.70 -11.69 10.76
CA THR A 204 0.23 -12.97 10.21
C THR A 204 1.29 -13.54 9.26
N ARG A 205 1.57 -14.82 9.39
CA ARG A 205 2.40 -15.54 8.42
C ARG A 205 1.49 -16.32 7.48
N LEU A 206 1.60 -16.03 6.18
CA LEU A 206 0.98 -16.86 5.15
C LEU A 206 1.93 -18.01 4.83
N SER A 207 1.39 -19.23 4.90
CA SER A 207 2.06 -20.41 4.37
C SER A 207 1.54 -20.67 2.95
N ALA A 208 2.42 -21.12 2.06
CA ALA A 208 1.94 -21.61 0.77
C ALA A 208 0.94 -22.75 1.03
N PRO A 209 -0.23 -22.76 0.38
CA PRO A 209 -1.15 -23.89 0.51
C PRO A 209 -0.44 -25.17 0.08
N PRO A 210 -0.74 -26.32 0.73
CA PRO A 210 -0.18 -27.58 0.29
C PRO A 210 -0.56 -27.85 -1.16
N ALA A 211 0.41 -28.37 -1.91
CA ALA A 211 0.27 -28.71 -3.32
C ALA A 211 -0.82 -29.75 -3.56
#